data_dcdf7ae49036b3d36b264012fda487a1
#
_entry.id   dcdf7ae49036b3d36b264012fda487a1
#
_cell.length_a   1.000
_cell.length_b   1.000
_cell.length_c   1.000
_cell.angle_alpha   90.00
_cell.angle_beta   90.00
_cell.angle_gamma   90.00
#
_symmetry.space_group_name_H-M   'P 1'
#
loop_
_entity.id
_entity.type
_entity.pdbx_description
1 polymer ?
#
loop_
_entity_poly.entity_id
_entity_poly.type
_entity_poly.pdbx_seq_one_letter_code
_entity_poly.pdbx_strand_id
1 'polypeptide(L)'
;VVAKECAYHDAYCGDEVAYGQIIGMPARFKAPSKLIERALSLNSQTDGEGLHIKAGLTVSGEWFVNSREKMREIMAHFPEATAVDMESCAIAQVCHIYHTPFVSFRVISDVPLKDHKASQYYDFWERIANGSFEVTRRFVEGIEAGDGC
;
A
#
# COMPACT_ATOMS: atom_id res chain seq x y z
N VAL A 1 -2.76 4.77 3.64
CA VAL A 1 -3.34 3.97 2.54
C VAL A 1 -3.48 2.53 3.00
N VAL A 2 -4.63 1.91 2.76
CA VAL A 2 -4.81 0.47 2.80
C VAL A 2 -4.74 -0.09 1.38
N ALA A 3 -3.88 -1.08 1.15
CA ALA A 3 -3.70 -1.67 -0.17
C ALA A 3 -4.86 -2.63 -0.50
N LYS A 4 -5.75 -2.22 -1.41
CA LYS A 4 -6.75 -3.14 -1.99
C LYS A 4 -6.12 -4.11 -2.98
N GLU A 5 -5.01 -3.72 -3.58
CA GLU A 5 -4.19 -4.48 -4.53
C GLU A 5 -2.73 -4.11 -4.37
N CYS A 6 -1.84 -5.08 -4.61
CA CYS A 6 -0.40 -4.85 -4.75
C CYS A 6 0.07 -5.30 -6.13
N ALA A 7 1.04 -4.56 -6.72
CA ALA A 7 1.69 -4.90 -7.98
C ALA A 7 3.18 -4.55 -7.91
N TYR A 8 4.02 -5.25 -8.66
CA TYR A 8 5.42 -4.83 -8.83
C TYR A 8 5.51 -3.68 -9.83
N HIS A 9 6.28 -2.65 -9.51
CA HIS A 9 6.50 -1.53 -10.43
C HIS A 9 7.78 -1.66 -11.26
N ASP A 10 8.63 -2.62 -10.96
CA ASP A 10 9.95 -2.83 -11.59
C ASP A 10 10.13 -4.24 -12.18
N ALA A 11 9.09 -5.08 -12.16
CA ALA A 11 9.13 -6.39 -12.79
C ALA A 11 8.75 -6.31 -14.28
N TYR A 12 9.57 -6.92 -15.12
CA TYR A 12 9.28 -7.10 -16.54
C TYR A 12 9.69 -8.51 -16.97
N CYS A 13 8.72 -9.30 -17.37
CA CYS A 13 8.88 -10.70 -17.77
C CYS A 13 8.54 -10.96 -19.25
N GLY A 14 8.73 -9.95 -20.10
CA GLY A 14 8.41 -9.98 -21.53
C GLY A 14 6.98 -9.52 -21.84
N ASP A 15 6.65 -9.48 -23.13
CA ASP A 15 5.39 -8.93 -23.64
C ASP A 15 4.21 -9.91 -23.53
N GLU A 16 4.46 -11.15 -23.11
CA GLU A 16 3.43 -12.19 -22.94
C GLU A 16 2.61 -11.99 -21.65
N VAL A 17 3.11 -11.19 -20.72
CA VAL A 17 2.45 -10.87 -19.46
C VAL A 17 2.39 -9.36 -19.25
N ALA A 18 1.51 -8.92 -18.37
CA ALA A 18 1.40 -7.48 -18.06
C ALA A 18 2.68 -6.94 -17.40
N TYR A 19 2.99 -5.66 -17.63
CA TYR A 19 4.06 -4.99 -16.90
C TYR A 19 3.78 -5.06 -15.38
N GLY A 20 4.79 -5.42 -14.60
CA GLY A 20 4.66 -5.69 -13.17
C GLY A 20 4.20 -7.10 -12.81
N GLN A 21 3.94 -7.96 -13.79
CA GLN A 21 3.54 -9.33 -13.56
C GLN A 21 4.72 -10.31 -13.64
N ILE A 22 4.84 -11.15 -12.62
CA ILE A 22 5.75 -12.31 -12.64
C ILE A 22 5.04 -13.46 -13.34
N ILE A 23 5.75 -14.20 -14.22
CA ILE A 23 5.21 -15.36 -14.93
C ILE A 23 4.67 -16.38 -13.91
N GLY A 24 3.46 -16.85 -14.14
CA GLY A 24 2.78 -17.80 -13.24
C GLY A 24 2.12 -17.17 -12.02
N MET A 25 2.21 -15.84 -11.85
CA MET A 25 1.57 -15.09 -10.78
C MET A 25 0.49 -14.16 -11.32
N PRO A 26 -0.48 -13.74 -10.50
CA PRO A 26 -1.43 -12.71 -10.92
C PRO A 26 -0.72 -11.37 -11.18
N ALA A 27 -1.23 -10.57 -12.11
CA ALA A 27 -0.72 -9.21 -12.35
C ALA A 27 -0.86 -8.30 -11.13
N ARG A 28 -1.86 -8.58 -10.28
CA ARG A 28 -2.12 -7.86 -9.04
C ARG A 28 -2.55 -8.84 -7.94
N PHE A 29 -1.97 -8.69 -6.76
CA PHE A 29 -2.34 -9.44 -5.57
C PHE A 29 -3.43 -8.67 -4.83
N LYS A 30 -4.63 -9.26 -4.73
CA LYS A 30 -5.81 -8.62 -4.14
C LYS A 30 -5.92 -8.92 -2.65
N ALA A 31 -6.22 -7.89 -1.87
CA ALA A 31 -6.63 -8.06 -0.49
C ALA A 31 -8.11 -8.52 -0.41
N PRO A 32 -8.50 -9.28 0.63
CA PRO A 32 -9.91 -9.60 0.89
C PRO A 32 -10.76 -8.33 1.05
N SER A 33 -11.91 -8.28 0.37
CA SER A 33 -12.79 -7.10 0.39
C SER A 33 -13.26 -6.73 1.80
N LYS A 34 -13.59 -7.72 2.61
CA LYS A 34 -14.00 -7.54 4.01
C LYS A 34 -12.94 -6.81 4.85
N LEU A 35 -11.64 -7.14 4.65
CA LEU A 35 -10.54 -6.46 5.34
C LEU A 35 -10.41 -5.00 4.88
N ILE A 36 -10.65 -4.73 3.60
CA ILE A 36 -10.65 -3.35 3.07
C ILE A 36 -11.84 -2.55 3.61
N GLU A 37 -13.05 -3.11 3.59
CA GLU A 37 -14.24 -2.49 4.14
C GLU A 37 -14.08 -2.16 5.63
N ARG A 38 -13.53 -3.11 6.39
CA ARG A 38 -13.18 -2.90 7.79
C ARG A 38 -12.18 -1.76 7.97
N ALA A 39 -11.10 -1.74 7.21
CA ALA A 39 -10.13 -0.65 7.29
C ALA A 39 -10.78 0.71 7.03
N LEU A 40 -11.63 0.80 6.04
CA LEU A 40 -12.33 2.04 5.69
C LEU A 40 -13.38 2.46 6.73
N SER A 41 -14.01 1.49 7.43
CA SER A 41 -14.96 1.80 8.51
C SER A 41 -14.34 2.51 9.70
N LEU A 42 -13.02 2.40 9.89
CA LEU A 42 -12.30 3.12 10.93
C LEU A 42 -12.33 4.64 10.73
N ASN A 43 -12.54 5.13 9.49
CA ASN A 43 -12.67 6.56 9.22
C ASN A 43 -13.84 7.23 9.97
N SER A 44 -14.93 6.48 10.24
CA SER A 44 -16.08 6.98 10.98
C SER A 44 -15.90 6.93 12.51
N GLN A 45 -14.86 6.24 12.98
CA GLN A 45 -14.58 6.05 14.40
C GLN A 45 -13.48 6.97 14.93
N THR A 46 -12.80 7.69 14.04
CA THR A 46 -11.74 8.65 14.39
C THR A 46 -12.33 10.07 14.42
N ASP A 47 -12.97 10.43 15.52
CA ASP A 47 -13.48 11.80 15.74
C ASP A 47 -12.33 12.81 15.71
N GLY A 48 -12.06 13.41 14.56
CA GLY A 48 -11.26 14.63 14.44
C GLY A 48 -9.73 14.51 14.50
N GLU A 49 -9.14 13.34 14.62
CA GLU A 49 -7.67 13.18 14.74
C GLU A 49 -6.90 13.25 13.41
N GLY A 50 -7.52 13.67 12.34
CA GLY A 50 -6.81 13.97 11.07
C GLY A 50 -6.27 12.75 10.30
N LEU A 51 -6.49 11.53 10.77
CA LEU A 51 -6.13 10.31 10.05
C LEU A 51 -7.25 9.94 9.08
N HIS A 52 -6.92 9.88 7.79
CA HIS A 52 -7.85 9.48 6.75
C HIS A 52 -7.32 8.27 5.99
N ILE A 53 -8.00 7.14 6.13
CA ILE A 53 -7.67 5.88 5.45
C ILE A 53 -8.27 5.91 4.05
N LYS A 54 -7.42 5.74 3.04
CA LYS A 54 -7.83 5.58 1.64
C LYS A 54 -7.44 4.19 1.16
N ALA A 55 -8.33 3.53 0.42
CA ALA A 55 -7.99 2.30 -0.26
C ALA A 55 -7.42 2.59 -1.65
N GLY A 56 -6.39 1.83 -2.06
CA GLY A 56 -5.80 2.03 -3.37
C GLY A 56 -4.81 0.94 -3.78
N LEU A 57 -4.18 1.14 -4.94
CA LEU A 57 -3.10 0.29 -5.41
C LEU A 57 -1.79 0.71 -4.72
N THR A 58 -1.13 -0.24 -4.07
CA THR A 58 0.26 -0.08 -3.64
C THR A 58 1.16 -0.77 -4.64
N VAL A 59 2.15 -0.06 -5.16
CA VAL A 59 3.15 -0.63 -6.05
C VAL A 59 4.49 -0.75 -5.34
N SER A 60 5.14 -1.91 -5.48
CA SER A 60 6.39 -2.24 -4.78
C SER A 60 7.50 -2.57 -5.76
N GLY A 61 8.72 -2.31 -5.37
CA GLY A 61 9.93 -2.70 -6.11
C GLY A 61 11.19 -2.36 -5.35
N GLU A 62 12.34 -2.69 -5.92
CA GLU A 62 13.65 -2.52 -5.28
C GLU A 62 14.18 -1.07 -5.36
N TRP A 63 13.43 -0.16 -5.97
CA TRP A 63 13.86 1.23 -6.11
C TRP A 63 13.49 2.08 -4.90
N PHE A 64 14.46 2.72 -4.30
CA PHE A 64 14.19 3.82 -3.38
C PHE A 64 13.73 5.05 -4.19
N VAL A 65 12.43 5.31 -4.21
CA VAL A 65 11.80 6.33 -5.04
C VAL A 65 11.93 7.71 -4.39
N ASN A 66 13.06 8.36 -4.61
CA ASN A 66 13.42 9.66 -4.03
C ASN A 66 13.37 10.82 -5.03
N SER A 67 12.95 10.59 -6.28
CA SER A 67 12.93 11.60 -7.33
C SER A 67 11.61 11.66 -8.07
N ARG A 68 11.31 12.86 -8.63
CA ARG A 68 10.12 13.07 -9.48
C ARG A 68 10.19 12.25 -10.77
N GLU A 69 11.38 12.03 -11.28
CA GLU A 69 11.62 11.27 -12.52
C GLU A 69 11.20 9.81 -12.32
N LYS A 70 11.73 9.14 -11.29
CA LYS A 70 11.35 7.77 -10.96
C LYS A 70 9.86 7.63 -10.65
N MET A 71 9.27 8.60 -9.95
CA MET A 71 7.84 8.59 -9.70
C MET A 71 7.03 8.70 -10.99
N ARG A 72 7.44 9.54 -11.96
CA ARG A 72 6.75 9.63 -13.25
C ARG A 72 6.87 8.36 -14.08
N GLU A 73 8.03 7.70 -14.02
CA GLU A 73 8.25 6.40 -14.67
C GLU A 73 7.27 5.35 -14.12
N ILE A 74 7.15 5.25 -12.80
CA ILE A 74 6.18 4.35 -12.16
C ILE A 74 4.75 4.71 -12.57
N MET A 75 4.38 5.98 -12.51
CA MET A 75 3.03 6.44 -12.86
C MET A 75 2.69 6.31 -14.34
N ALA A 76 3.68 6.19 -15.23
CA ALA A 76 3.44 5.89 -16.63
C ALA A 76 2.85 4.49 -16.84
N HIS A 77 3.22 3.53 -15.98
CA HIS A 77 2.69 2.17 -15.98
C HIS A 77 1.51 1.98 -15.01
N PHE A 78 1.50 2.72 -13.92
CA PHE A 78 0.49 2.62 -12.84
C PHE A 78 -0.08 4.00 -12.47
N PRO A 79 -0.85 4.63 -13.37
CA PRO A 79 -1.38 5.99 -13.13
C PRO A 79 -2.34 6.06 -11.92
N GLU A 80 -2.93 4.93 -11.51
CA GLU A 80 -3.82 4.82 -10.36
C GLU A 80 -3.10 4.45 -9.04
N ALA A 81 -1.76 4.32 -9.05
CA ALA A 81 -1.01 4.01 -7.84
C ALA A 81 -1.23 5.08 -6.75
N THR A 82 -1.50 4.64 -5.54
CA THR A 82 -1.75 5.49 -4.37
C THR A 82 -0.63 5.47 -3.36
N ALA A 83 0.18 4.42 -3.37
CA ALA A 83 1.39 4.30 -2.55
C ALA A 83 2.48 3.56 -3.30
N VAL A 84 3.73 3.87 -2.96
CA VAL A 84 4.92 3.17 -3.44
C VAL A 84 5.70 2.72 -2.21
N ASP A 85 6.12 1.47 -2.19
CA ASP A 85 6.98 0.90 -1.15
C ASP A 85 7.95 -0.13 -1.72
N MET A 86 8.66 -0.85 -0.86
CA MET A 86 9.65 -1.85 -1.28
C MET A 86 9.32 -3.27 -0.78
N GLU A 87 8.24 -3.48 -0.03
CA GLU A 87 7.98 -4.76 0.66
C GLU A 87 6.61 -5.38 0.37
N SER A 88 5.57 -4.56 0.20
CA SER A 88 4.19 -5.05 0.19
C SER A 88 3.93 -6.13 -0.85
N CYS A 89 4.46 -5.96 -2.07
CA CYS A 89 4.19 -6.91 -3.14
C CYS A 89 4.90 -8.24 -2.93
N ALA A 90 6.14 -8.23 -2.40
CA ALA A 90 6.87 -9.46 -2.10
C ALA A 90 6.16 -10.28 -1.02
N ILE A 91 5.66 -9.63 0.04
CA ILE A 91 4.87 -10.30 1.08
C ILE A 91 3.54 -10.81 0.51
N ALA A 92 2.84 -10.00 -0.28
CA ALA A 92 1.59 -10.39 -0.94
C ALA A 92 1.77 -11.61 -1.85
N GLN A 93 2.88 -11.69 -2.58
CA GLN A 93 3.22 -12.85 -3.42
C GLN A 93 3.40 -14.12 -2.59
N VAL A 94 4.14 -14.05 -1.48
CA VAL A 94 4.31 -15.20 -0.58
C VAL A 94 2.94 -15.63 -0.01
N CYS A 95 2.15 -14.67 0.46
CA CYS A 95 0.80 -14.95 0.97
C CYS A 95 -0.10 -15.58 -0.10
N HIS A 96 -0.02 -15.13 -1.36
CA HIS A 96 -0.74 -15.73 -2.48
C HIS A 96 -0.34 -17.20 -2.70
N ILE A 97 0.97 -17.51 -2.70
CA ILE A 97 1.47 -18.89 -2.88
C ILE A 97 0.96 -19.81 -1.75
N TYR A 98 0.90 -19.31 -0.53
CA TYR A 98 0.43 -20.08 0.64
C TYR A 98 -1.07 -19.94 0.91
N HIS A 99 -1.84 -19.32 0.00
CA HIS A 99 -3.28 -19.09 0.16
C HIS A 99 -3.64 -18.41 1.49
N THR A 100 -2.79 -17.49 1.93
CA THR A 100 -2.96 -16.73 3.16
C THR A 100 -3.50 -15.35 2.83
N PRO A 101 -4.59 -14.89 3.47
CA PRO A 101 -5.09 -13.53 3.30
C PRO A 101 -4.04 -12.48 3.66
N PHE A 102 -3.94 -11.43 2.86
CA PHE A 102 -2.97 -10.36 3.08
C PHE A 102 -3.61 -8.98 2.90
N VAL A 103 -3.30 -8.07 3.79
CA VAL A 103 -3.60 -6.64 3.67
C VAL A 103 -2.39 -5.82 4.13
N SER A 104 -2.10 -4.74 3.43
CA SER A 104 -1.02 -3.83 3.80
C SER A 104 -1.58 -2.44 4.14
N PHE A 105 -1.07 -1.86 5.22
CA PHE A 105 -1.26 -0.44 5.56
C PHE A 105 0.04 0.31 5.31
N ARG A 106 -0.05 1.45 4.64
CA ARG A 106 1.07 2.36 4.43
C ARG A 106 0.71 3.76 4.87
N VAL A 107 1.57 4.34 5.67
CA VAL A 107 1.51 5.76 5.98
C VAL A 107 2.37 6.49 4.98
N ILE A 108 1.83 7.55 4.37
CA ILE A 108 2.56 8.31 3.36
C ILE A 108 3.49 9.28 4.07
N SER A 109 4.80 9.06 3.97
CA SER A 109 5.83 9.90 4.57
C SER A 109 6.09 11.17 3.76
N ASP A 110 6.08 11.02 2.44
CA ASP A 110 6.40 12.08 1.52
C ASP A 110 5.72 11.87 0.17
N VAL A 111 5.65 12.94 -0.60
CA VAL A 111 5.12 12.91 -1.97
C VAL A 111 6.18 13.47 -2.90
N PRO A 112 6.98 12.63 -3.59
CA PRO A 112 8.10 13.08 -4.42
C PRO A 112 7.72 14.07 -5.53
N LEU A 113 6.44 14.14 -5.92
CA LEU A 113 5.93 15.09 -6.92
C LEU A 113 5.68 16.50 -6.37
N LYS A 114 5.61 16.68 -5.03
CA LYS A 114 5.43 17.98 -4.38
C LYS A 114 6.78 18.64 -4.03
N ASP A 115 6.81 19.96 -4.02
CA ASP A 115 7.95 20.73 -3.49
C ASP A 115 7.92 20.65 -1.95
N HIS A 116 9.05 20.70 -1.25
CA HIS A 116 9.22 20.62 0.21
C HIS A 116 9.47 19.23 0.82
N LYS A 117 10.45 18.49 0.29
CA LYS A 117 10.77 17.13 0.73
C LYS A 117 11.33 17.00 2.15
N ALA A 118 12.16 17.93 2.60
CA ALA A 118 12.92 17.76 3.85
C ALA A 118 12.07 18.01 5.11
N SER A 119 11.18 19.01 5.10
CA SER A 119 10.32 19.30 6.24
C SER A 119 9.25 18.22 6.43
N GLN A 120 8.70 17.67 5.33
CA GLN A 120 7.66 16.63 5.39
C GLN A 120 8.16 15.35 6.07
N TYR A 121 9.41 14.96 5.85
CA TYR A 121 9.98 13.74 6.44
C TYR A 121 10.21 13.88 7.95
N TYR A 122 10.69 15.02 8.43
CA TYR A 122 10.90 15.27 9.86
C TYR A 122 9.57 15.44 10.62
N ASP A 123 8.64 16.22 10.08
CA ASP A 123 7.29 16.40 10.64
C ASP A 123 6.48 15.09 10.67
N PHE A 124 6.79 14.17 9.76
CA PHE A 124 6.19 12.87 9.67
C PHE A 124 6.46 12.02 10.92
N TRP A 125 7.71 11.89 11.34
CA TRP A 125 8.06 11.03 12.46
C TRP A 125 7.47 11.50 13.79
N GLU A 126 7.32 12.79 14.01
CA GLU A 126 6.70 13.33 15.21
C GLU A 126 5.19 13.07 15.26
N ARG A 127 4.50 13.12 14.13
CA ARG A 127 3.04 12.94 14.04
C ARG A 127 2.59 11.49 13.99
N ILE A 128 3.40 10.60 13.43
CA ILE A 128 2.98 9.24 13.09
C ILE A 128 3.17 8.24 14.20
N ALA A 129 4.12 8.45 15.10
CA ALA A 129 4.39 7.50 16.17
C ALA A 129 3.12 7.13 16.98
N ASN A 130 2.19 8.07 17.15
CA ASN A 130 0.97 7.84 17.92
C ASN A 130 -0.25 7.43 17.06
N GLY A 131 -0.46 8.05 15.91
CA GLY A 131 -1.70 7.86 15.14
C GLY A 131 -1.74 6.56 14.31
N SER A 132 -0.62 6.15 13.71
CA SER A 132 -0.59 4.93 12.87
C SER A 132 -0.70 3.65 13.69
N PHE A 133 -0.14 3.64 14.90
CA PHE A 133 -0.25 2.51 15.82
C PHE A 133 -1.71 2.29 16.23
N GLU A 134 -2.44 3.35 16.55
CA GLU A 134 -3.84 3.28 16.96
C GLU A 134 -4.75 2.73 15.84
N VAL A 135 -4.54 3.16 14.58
CA VAL A 135 -5.26 2.61 13.43
C VAL A 135 -5.01 1.11 13.27
N THR A 136 -3.73 0.70 13.34
CA THR A 136 -3.37 -0.71 13.21
C THR A 136 -3.96 -1.53 14.36
N ARG A 137 -3.89 -1.04 15.60
CA ARG A 137 -4.45 -1.69 16.78
C ARG A 137 -5.96 -1.90 16.63
N ARG A 138 -6.71 -0.85 16.33
CA ARG A 138 -8.18 -0.93 16.12
C ARG A 138 -8.55 -1.86 14.98
N PHE A 139 -7.77 -1.85 13.91
CA PHE A 139 -7.99 -2.77 12.80
C PHE A 139 -7.85 -4.22 13.25
N VAL A 140 -6.76 -4.56 13.94
CA VAL A 140 -6.47 -5.94 14.38
C VAL A 140 -7.48 -6.41 15.42
N GLU A 141 -7.79 -5.58 16.43
CA GLU A 141 -8.75 -5.91 17.50
C GLU A 141 -10.15 -6.25 17.01
N GLY A 142 -10.50 -5.80 15.83
CA GLY A 142 -11.80 -6.08 15.30
C GLY A 142 -11.82 -7.07 14.13
N ILE A 143 -10.72 -7.76 13.83
CA ILE A 143 -10.74 -8.87 12.86
C ILE A 143 -11.53 -10.03 13.47
N GLU A 144 -12.55 -10.50 12.76
CA GLU A 144 -13.34 -11.65 13.13
C GLU A 144 -12.90 -12.89 12.35
N ALA A 145 -13.21 -14.08 12.90
CA ALA A 145 -12.98 -15.33 12.19
C ALA A 145 -13.79 -15.33 10.88
N GLY A 146 -13.10 -15.45 9.74
CA GLY A 146 -13.71 -15.44 8.40
C GLY A 146 -13.57 -14.13 7.61
N ASP A 147 -12.98 -13.08 8.18
CA ASP A 147 -12.74 -11.83 7.46
C ASP A 147 -11.69 -11.97 6.34
N GLY A 148 -10.84 -12.98 6.42
CA GLY A 148 -9.83 -13.29 5.44
C GLY A 148 -10.29 -14.18 4.28
N CYS A 149 -11.56 -14.59 4.25
CA CYS A 149 -12.10 -15.50 3.23
C CYS A 149 -12.89 -14.77 2.16
#